data_c3e665219da8632dd12d9a8bf653488c
#
_entry.id   c3e665219da8632dd12d9a8bf653488c
#
_cell.length_a   1.000
_cell.length_b   1.000
_cell.length_c   1.000
_cell.angle_alpha   90.00
_cell.angle_beta   90.00
_cell.angle_gamma   90.00
#
_symmetry.space_group_name_H-M   'P 1'
#
loop_
_entity.id
_entity.type
_entity.pdbx_description
1 polymer ?
#
loop_
_entity_poly.entity_id
_entity_poly.type
_entity_poly.pdbx_seq_one_letter_code
_entity_poly.pdbx_strand_id
1 'polypeptide(L)'
;MMKSIYILFLLASQVIFAQYPKDYFRSPLDIPINLSGTFGELRPNHFHSGLDIRTNNVEGLPVYAAADGIIIRIKVSTFGYGKALYIAHPNGYTTVYGHLQKFSDKIEAYVKEQQYKQKSYEVELYPSTLKVTKGDVIALSGNSGGSGGPHLHFEFRDTATEKIINPMAFGMSKLIKDEMNPVISSLMVYPANDSTSVNKSKAPVSLSLQKQVDGTFLASKVYARGKIGFALNSYDLSTNSYNKNGIYKVATYINGSPNFKYEFDSFSFDESIHINYLIDFNRYKKLKQRFQKLFIKESYPLSLVSGNAKNGFLDIKSNVNYTFKIEVFDFHGNKTIVNVPISYDKELKLTSVSSKGNYYIKTKSDYNFEFEKTTVYIPVNAFYENVSLNISEKEGVLDIED
;
A
#
# COMPACT_ATOMS: atom_id res chain seq x y z
N MET A 1 -35.96 31.34 50.95
CA MET A 1 -34.83 30.52 50.55
C MET A 1 -35.11 29.97 49.18
N MET A 2 -34.64 30.62 48.13
CA MET A 2 -34.74 30.11 46.73
C MET A 2 -33.52 29.24 46.44
N LYS A 3 -33.77 27.97 46.11
CA LYS A 3 -32.73 27.07 45.64
C LYS A 3 -32.59 27.23 44.14
N SER A 4 -31.48 27.81 43.68
CA SER A 4 -31.10 27.88 42.26
C SER A 4 -30.64 26.50 41.79
N ILE A 5 -31.34 25.89 40.83
CA ILE A 5 -30.94 24.66 40.14
C ILE A 5 -30.10 25.08 38.96
N TYR A 6 -28.79 24.78 39.00
CA TYR A 6 -27.89 24.90 37.83
C TYR A 6 -28.03 23.64 36.96
N ILE A 7 -28.65 23.77 35.78
CA ILE A 7 -28.69 22.73 34.77
C ILE A 7 -27.37 22.85 33.99
N LEU A 8 -26.47 21.89 34.19
CA LEU A 8 -25.23 21.74 33.44
C LEU A 8 -25.54 21.05 32.09
N PHE A 9 -25.58 21.83 31.01
CA PHE A 9 -25.63 21.27 29.65
C PHE A 9 -24.28 20.68 29.29
N LEU A 10 -24.14 19.35 29.37
CA LEU A 10 -23.03 18.60 28.80
C LEU A 10 -23.21 18.56 27.27
N LEU A 11 -22.55 19.46 26.54
CA LEU A 11 -22.35 19.36 25.10
C LEU A 11 -21.42 18.18 24.85
N ALA A 12 -21.96 16.98 24.62
CA ALA A 12 -21.25 15.88 24.06
C ALA A 12 -20.97 16.23 22.59
N SER A 13 -19.76 16.69 22.28
CA SER A 13 -19.26 16.78 20.91
C SER A 13 -19.14 15.36 20.37
N GLN A 14 -20.17 14.89 19.67
CA GLN A 14 -20.06 13.69 18.86
C GLN A 14 -19.09 14.02 17.73
N VAL A 15 -17.90 13.43 17.77
CA VAL A 15 -17.00 13.37 16.62
C VAL A 15 -17.71 12.49 15.60
N ILE A 16 -18.47 13.11 14.70
CA ILE A 16 -19.04 12.43 13.54
C ILE A 16 -17.85 12.14 12.64
N PHE A 17 -17.32 10.92 12.69
CA PHE A 17 -16.47 10.43 11.61
C PHE A 17 -17.35 10.45 10.35
N ALA A 18 -17.04 11.34 9.43
CA ALA A 18 -17.73 11.42 8.16
C ALA A 18 -17.56 10.09 7.44
N GLN A 19 -18.60 9.27 7.45
CA GLN A 19 -18.61 8.01 6.76
C GLN A 19 -18.72 8.29 5.25
N TYR A 20 -17.86 7.67 4.42
CA TYR A 20 -17.94 7.80 2.97
C TYR A 20 -19.35 7.40 2.47
N PRO A 21 -19.91 8.11 1.46
CA PRO A 21 -21.28 7.88 0.96
C PRO A 21 -21.37 6.57 0.17
N LYS A 22 -21.91 5.52 0.79
CA LYS A 22 -21.92 4.14 0.24
C LYS A 22 -22.95 3.90 -0.86
N ASP A 23 -23.97 4.77 -0.99
CA ASP A 23 -25.08 4.58 -1.94
C ASP A 23 -25.18 5.74 -2.95
N TYR A 24 -24.25 6.68 -2.92
CA TYR A 24 -24.22 7.83 -3.81
C TYR A 24 -23.75 7.48 -5.22
N PHE A 25 -22.73 6.64 -5.31
CA PHE A 25 -22.08 6.26 -6.56
C PHE A 25 -22.64 4.94 -7.11
N ARG A 26 -22.79 4.85 -8.43
CA ARG A 26 -23.05 3.58 -9.12
C ARG A 26 -21.74 2.88 -9.53
N SER A 27 -21.85 1.60 -9.92
CA SER A 27 -20.78 0.92 -10.64
C SER A 27 -20.44 1.67 -11.95
N PRO A 28 -19.16 1.80 -12.31
CA PRO A 28 -18.75 2.37 -13.59
C PRO A 28 -18.99 1.42 -14.77
N LEU A 29 -19.32 0.15 -14.54
CA LEU A 29 -19.65 -0.86 -15.55
C LEU A 29 -20.94 -1.59 -15.17
N ASP A 30 -21.73 -2.00 -16.19
CA ASP A 30 -22.95 -2.79 -16.02
C ASP A 30 -22.70 -4.29 -16.20
N ILE A 31 -21.63 -4.79 -15.57
CA ILE A 31 -21.27 -6.20 -15.52
C ILE A 31 -20.99 -6.61 -14.06
N PRO A 32 -21.04 -7.90 -13.71
CA PRO A 32 -20.56 -8.37 -12.42
C PRO A 32 -19.11 -7.95 -12.18
N ILE A 33 -18.85 -7.33 -11.03
CA ILE A 33 -17.52 -6.81 -10.73
C ILE A 33 -16.58 -7.94 -10.28
N ASN A 34 -15.59 -8.20 -11.10
CA ASN A 34 -14.46 -9.07 -10.80
C ASN A 34 -13.16 -8.26 -10.86
N LEU A 35 -12.30 -8.40 -9.88
CA LEU A 35 -11.08 -7.62 -9.79
C LEU A 35 -9.87 -8.37 -10.33
N SER A 36 -8.99 -7.66 -11.02
CA SER A 36 -7.62 -8.10 -11.36
C SER A 36 -6.56 -7.35 -10.55
N GLY A 37 -6.96 -6.34 -9.78
CA GLY A 37 -6.13 -5.59 -8.85
C GLY A 37 -6.99 -4.83 -7.84
N THR A 38 -6.54 -4.83 -6.58
CA THR A 38 -7.21 -4.14 -5.47
C THR A 38 -6.44 -2.89 -5.05
N PHE A 39 -7.14 -1.99 -4.34
CA PHE A 39 -6.54 -0.80 -3.76
C PHE A 39 -5.42 -1.16 -2.77
N GLY A 40 -4.30 -0.42 -2.82
CA GLY A 40 -3.15 -0.66 -1.95
C GLY A 40 -2.30 -1.88 -2.34
N GLU A 41 -2.67 -2.63 -3.40
CA GLU A 41 -1.85 -3.73 -3.88
C GLU A 41 -0.42 -3.28 -4.18
N LEU A 42 0.55 -4.09 -3.75
CA LEU A 42 1.97 -3.78 -3.91
C LEU A 42 2.40 -3.92 -5.37
N ARG A 43 2.63 -2.81 -6.04
CA ARG A 43 3.18 -2.75 -7.41
C ARG A 43 4.68 -2.37 -7.38
N PRO A 44 5.44 -2.46 -8.48
CA PRO A 44 6.81 -1.94 -8.51
C PRO A 44 6.83 -0.43 -8.20
N ASN A 45 7.48 -0.04 -7.10
CA ASN A 45 7.69 1.35 -6.65
C ASN A 45 6.44 2.16 -6.31
N HIS A 46 5.24 1.57 -6.23
CA HIS A 46 4.02 2.28 -5.83
C HIS A 46 2.96 1.32 -5.28
N PHE A 47 2.02 1.87 -4.52
CA PHE A 47 0.78 1.18 -4.17
C PHE A 47 -0.25 1.40 -5.28
N HIS A 48 -1.06 0.38 -5.58
CA HIS A 48 -2.13 0.49 -6.55
C HIS A 48 -3.21 1.47 -6.06
N SER A 49 -3.54 2.47 -6.89
CA SER A 49 -4.36 3.63 -6.52
C SER A 49 -5.86 3.41 -6.67
N GLY A 50 -6.31 2.27 -7.18
CA GLY A 50 -7.72 2.03 -7.45
C GLY A 50 -8.12 0.57 -7.43
N LEU A 51 -9.19 0.26 -8.15
CA LEU A 51 -9.61 -1.09 -8.48
C LEU A 51 -9.40 -1.32 -9.98
N ASP A 52 -8.78 -2.44 -10.34
CA ASP A 52 -8.73 -2.91 -11.72
C ASP A 52 -9.91 -3.85 -11.95
N ILE A 53 -10.96 -3.36 -12.62
CA ILE A 53 -12.19 -4.09 -12.89
C ILE A 53 -12.05 -4.83 -14.22
N ARG A 54 -12.14 -6.15 -14.18
CA ARG A 54 -12.05 -7.00 -15.37
C ARG A 54 -13.20 -6.73 -16.35
N THR A 55 -12.88 -6.67 -17.63
CA THR A 55 -13.84 -6.51 -18.72
C THR A 55 -13.97 -7.79 -19.56
N ASN A 56 -13.84 -8.96 -18.92
CA ASN A 56 -13.90 -10.28 -19.59
C ASN A 56 -12.88 -10.43 -20.74
N ASN A 57 -11.73 -9.79 -20.62
CA ASN A 57 -10.67 -9.71 -21.64
C ASN A 57 -11.10 -9.06 -22.97
N VAL A 58 -12.14 -8.22 -22.96
CA VAL A 58 -12.58 -7.45 -24.12
C VAL A 58 -12.47 -5.95 -23.85
N GLU A 59 -12.25 -5.20 -24.92
CA GLU A 59 -12.35 -3.76 -24.94
C GLU A 59 -13.73 -3.33 -25.44
N GLY A 60 -14.11 -2.07 -25.23
CA GLY A 60 -15.29 -1.49 -25.82
C GLY A 60 -16.57 -1.59 -24.98
N LEU A 61 -16.50 -2.06 -23.73
CA LEU A 61 -17.67 -2.01 -22.84
C LEU A 61 -17.97 -0.56 -22.45
N PRO A 62 -19.26 -0.15 -22.44
CA PRO A 62 -19.63 1.19 -21.98
C PRO A 62 -19.16 1.45 -20.55
N VAL A 63 -18.49 2.59 -20.36
CA VAL A 63 -18.07 3.11 -19.06
C VAL A 63 -19.00 4.27 -18.70
N TYR A 64 -19.57 4.21 -17.52
CA TYR A 64 -20.59 5.12 -17.05
C TYR A 64 -20.05 6.10 -15.99
N ALA A 65 -20.52 7.34 -16.00
CA ALA A 65 -20.30 8.29 -14.91
C ALA A 65 -20.90 7.73 -13.62
N ALA A 66 -20.08 7.59 -12.57
CA ALA A 66 -20.50 7.01 -11.29
C ALA A 66 -21.52 7.89 -10.55
N ALA A 67 -21.48 9.21 -10.76
CA ALA A 67 -22.43 10.20 -10.25
C ALA A 67 -22.43 11.45 -11.12
N ASP A 68 -23.37 12.38 -10.86
CA ASP A 68 -23.36 13.70 -11.48
C ASP A 68 -22.06 14.43 -11.19
N GLY A 69 -21.53 15.17 -12.17
CA GLY A 69 -20.28 15.88 -11.97
C GLY A 69 -19.81 16.71 -13.15
N ILE A 70 -18.61 17.24 -13.02
CA ILE A 70 -17.91 18.00 -14.05
C ILE A 70 -16.60 17.29 -14.34
N ILE A 71 -16.31 17.08 -15.63
CA ILE A 71 -15.00 16.58 -16.04
C ILE A 71 -13.98 17.70 -15.79
N ILE A 72 -13.07 17.50 -14.85
CA ILE A 72 -12.05 18.49 -14.45
C ILE A 72 -10.71 18.23 -15.10
N ARG A 73 -10.46 17.00 -15.56
CA ARG A 73 -9.19 16.62 -16.20
C ARG A 73 -9.42 15.50 -17.20
N ILE A 74 -8.78 15.60 -18.37
CA ILE A 74 -8.72 14.55 -19.39
C ILE A 74 -7.25 14.34 -19.72
N LYS A 75 -6.78 13.10 -19.67
CA LYS A 75 -5.41 12.76 -20.05
C LYS A 75 -5.41 11.76 -21.20
N VAL A 76 -4.56 11.99 -22.19
CA VAL A 76 -4.19 11.03 -23.22
C VAL A 76 -2.69 10.87 -23.19
N SER A 77 -2.21 9.67 -22.90
CA SER A 77 -0.77 9.35 -22.82
C SER A 77 -0.53 7.93 -23.34
N THR A 78 0.67 7.68 -23.80
CA THR A 78 1.14 6.33 -24.17
C THR A 78 1.58 5.51 -22.96
N PHE A 79 1.67 6.12 -21.77
CA PHE A 79 2.09 5.50 -20.52
C PHE A 79 1.07 5.73 -19.39
N GLY A 80 1.30 5.06 -18.25
CA GLY A 80 0.46 5.20 -17.05
C GLY A 80 -0.99 4.85 -17.34
N TYR A 81 -1.93 5.72 -16.99
CA TYR A 81 -3.38 5.48 -17.19
C TYR A 81 -3.84 5.52 -18.65
N GLY A 82 -2.96 5.84 -19.61
CA GLY A 82 -3.34 5.94 -21.01
C GLY A 82 -4.34 7.06 -21.25
N LYS A 83 -5.53 6.71 -21.78
CA LYS A 83 -6.69 7.61 -21.85
C LYS A 83 -7.42 7.56 -20.52
N ALA A 84 -7.53 8.71 -19.85
CA ALA A 84 -8.17 8.81 -18.53
C ALA A 84 -9.08 10.02 -18.41
N LEU A 85 -10.18 9.84 -17.64
CA LEU A 85 -11.13 10.89 -17.25
C LEU A 85 -11.12 11.08 -15.73
N TYR A 86 -11.23 12.33 -15.30
CA TYR A 86 -11.36 12.73 -13.91
C TYR A 86 -12.63 13.57 -13.76
N ILE A 87 -13.56 13.11 -12.93
CA ILE A 87 -14.87 13.74 -12.73
C ILE A 87 -15.00 14.18 -11.29
N ALA A 88 -15.07 15.48 -11.06
CA ALA A 88 -15.36 16.04 -9.74
C ALA A 88 -16.88 16.05 -9.50
N HIS A 89 -17.27 15.59 -8.31
CA HIS A 89 -18.67 15.46 -7.89
C HIS A 89 -19.02 16.50 -6.84
N PRO A 90 -20.30 16.91 -6.74
CA PRO A 90 -20.74 17.95 -5.78
C PRO A 90 -20.45 17.63 -4.30
N ASN A 91 -20.25 16.34 -3.99
CA ASN A 91 -19.98 15.89 -2.62
C ASN A 91 -18.48 15.94 -2.21
N GLY A 92 -17.62 16.57 -3.03
CA GLY A 92 -16.20 16.77 -2.72
C GLY A 92 -15.27 15.61 -3.09
N TYR A 93 -15.77 14.61 -3.80
CA TYR A 93 -14.94 13.50 -4.31
C TYR A 93 -14.77 13.58 -5.82
N THR A 94 -13.67 13.01 -6.30
CA THR A 94 -13.36 12.86 -7.73
C THR A 94 -13.27 11.38 -8.06
N THR A 95 -13.94 10.94 -9.14
CA THR A 95 -13.72 9.61 -9.70
C THR A 95 -12.77 9.66 -10.89
N VAL A 96 -11.91 8.64 -11.00
CA VAL A 96 -10.94 8.51 -12.10
C VAL A 96 -11.20 7.21 -12.85
N TYR A 97 -11.17 7.29 -14.17
CA TYR A 97 -11.39 6.17 -15.09
C TYR A 97 -10.18 6.08 -16.01
N GLY A 98 -9.43 4.99 -15.91
CA GLY A 98 -8.18 4.78 -16.66
C GLY A 98 -8.25 3.65 -17.68
N HIS A 99 -7.23 3.55 -18.51
CA HIS A 99 -7.03 2.57 -19.57
C HIS A 99 -8.13 2.53 -20.64
N LEU A 100 -8.81 3.67 -20.84
CA LEU A 100 -9.95 3.78 -21.75
C LEU A 100 -9.52 3.56 -23.21
N GLN A 101 -10.41 2.93 -24.00
CA GLN A 101 -10.23 2.75 -25.44
C GLN A 101 -10.53 4.05 -26.19
N LYS A 102 -11.72 4.62 -25.92
CA LYS A 102 -12.25 5.80 -26.58
C LYS A 102 -13.14 6.56 -25.60
N PHE A 103 -13.13 7.88 -25.67
CA PHE A 103 -14.12 8.70 -24.96
C PHE A 103 -15.46 8.71 -25.69
N SER A 104 -16.55 9.14 -25.03
CA SER A 104 -17.83 9.37 -25.68
C SER A 104 -17.69 10.47 -26.77
N ASP A 105 -18.54 10.47 -27.76
CA ASP A 105 -18.34 11.30 -28.96
C ASP A 105 -18.18 12.79 -28.64
N LYS A 106 -18.92 13.32 -27.67
CA LYS A 106 -18.81 14.71 -27.22
C LYS A 106 -17.42 15.00 -26.61
N ILE A 107 -16.93 14.10 -25.77
CA ILE A 107 -15.63 14.25 -25.11
C ILE A 107 -14.50 14.04 -26.12
N GLU A 108 -14.64 13.03 -26.99
CA GLU A 108 -13.69 12.71 -28.04
C GLU A 108 -13.51 13.87 -29.02
N ALA A 109 -14.59 14.56 -29.41
CA ALA A 109 -14.54 15.73 -30.28
C ALA A 109 -13.74 16.86 -29.62
N TYR A 110 -13.97 17.13 -28.32
CA TYR A 110 -13.21 18.11 -27.57
C TYR A 110 -11.71 17.75 -27.49
N VAL A 111 -11.40 16.50 -27.18
CA VAL A 111 -10.01 16.02 -27.10
C VAL A 111 -9.30 16.18 -28.44
N LYS A 112 -9.92 15.74 -29.55
CA LYS A 112 -9.35 15.88 -30.88
C LYS A 112 -9.06 17.33 -31.26
N GLU A 113 -10.01 18.22 -30.99
CA GLU A 113 -9.82 19.66 -31.23
C GLU A 113 -8.56 20.18 -30.51
N GLN A 114 -8.37 19.80 -29.24
CA GLN A 114 -7.20 20.22 -28.46
C GLN A 114 -5.91 19.56 -28.95
N GLN A 115 -5.94 18.29 -29.34
CA GLN A 115 -4.79 17.60 -29.94
C GLN A 115 -4.32 18.29 -31.21
N TYR A 116 -5.24 18.66 -32.10
CA TYR A 116 -4.90 19.41 -33.32
C TYR A 116 -4.36 20.81 -33.03
N LYS A 117 -4.94 21.53 -32.08
CA LYS A 117 -4.44 22.85 -31.63
C LYS A 117 -3.02 22.78 -31.07
N GLN A 118 -2.74 21.74 -30.25
CA GLN A 118 -1.43 21.53 -29.62
C GLN A 118 -0.46 20.77 -30.54
N LYS A 119 -0.92 20.26 -31.69
CA LYS A 119 -0.13 19.41 -32.60
C LYS A 119 0.53 18.23 -31.86
N SER A 120 -0.18 17.63 -30.91
CA SER A 120 0.31 16.54 -30.07
C SER A 120 -0.78 15.48 -29.91
N TYR A 121 -0.39 14.20 -29.98
CA TYR A 121 -1.25 13.08 -29.59
C TYR A 121 -1.46 13.05 -28.07
N GLU A 122 -0.39 13.23 -27.30
CA GLU A 122 -0.47 13.28 -25.86
C GLU A 122 -0.91 14.67 -25.40
N VAL A 123 -1.97 14.70 -24.61
CA VAL A 123 -2.52 15.94 -24.06
C VAL A 123 -2.99 15.74 -22.63
N GLU A 124 -2.91 16.81 -21.87
CA GLU A 124 -3.49 16.92 -20.54
C GLU A 124 -4.34 18.18 -20.49
N LEU A 125 -5.66 17.99 -20.36
CA LEU A 125 -6.65 19.03 -20.55
C LEU A 125 -7.46 19.24 -19.26
N TYR A 126 -7.81 20.49 -18.98
CA TYR A 126 -8.55 20.88 -17.77
C TYR A 126 -9.86 21.61 -18.19
N PRO A 127 -10.88 20.88 -18.69
CA PRO A 127 -12.16 21.48 -19.04
C PRO A 127 -12.92 21.91 -17.79
N SER A 128 -13.72 23.00 -17.92
CA SER A 128 -14.58 23.48 -16.83
C SER A 128 -16.07 23.41 -17.18
N THR A 129 -16.42 23.07 -18.43
CA THR A 129 -17.79 23.14 -18.93
C THR A 129 -18.40 21.78 -19.30
N LEU A 130 -17.61 20.72 -19.29
CA LEU A 130 -18.06 19.37 -19.63
C LEU A 130 -18.77 18.73 -18.43
N LYS A 131 -20.10 18.83 -18.39
CA LYS A 131 -20.94 18.21 -17.37
C LYS A 131 -21.36 16.80 -17.81
N VAL A 132 -21.50 15.92 -16.83
CA VAL A 132 -22.03 14.56 -16.96
C VAL A 132 -23.09 14.30 -15.89
N THR A 133 -24.05 13.45 -16.20
CA THR A 133 -25.08 12.96 -15.28
C THR A 133 -24.76 11.52 -14.90
N LYS A 134 -25.13 11.12 -13.68
CA LYS A 134 -25.00 9.73 -13.21
C LYS A 134 -25.60 8.75 -14.22
N GLY A 135 -24.78 7.84 -14.73
CA GLY A 135 -25.20 6.85 -15.72
C GLY A 135 -24.99 7.25 -17.18
N ASP A 136 -24.52 8.48 -17.47
CA ASP A 136 -24.10 8.83 -18.82
C ASP A 136 -22.92 7.93 -19.27
N VAL A 137 -22.95 7.47 -20.53
CA VAL A 137 -21.80 6.81 -21.13
C VAL A 137 -20.73 7.86 -21.42
N ILE A 138 -19.61 7.77 -20.69
CA ILE A 138 -18.49 8.74 -20.78
C ILE A 138 -17.34 8.24 -21.64
N ALA A 139 -17.20 6.92 -21.76
CA ALA A 139 -16.11 6.29 -22.51
C ALA A 139 -16.43 4.82 -22.81
N LEU A 140 -15.52 4.15 -23.52
CA LEU A 140 -15.43 2.71 -23.66
C LEU A 140 -14.20 2.17 -22.92
N SER A 141 -14.36 1.03 -22.24
CA SER A 141 -13.26 0.33 -21.57
C SER A 141 -12.20 -0.13 -22.58
N GLY A 142 -10.94 -0.20 -22.15
CA GLY A 142 -9.87 -0.49 -23.09
C GLY A 142 -8.63 -1.13 -22.45
N ASN A 143 -7.50 -0.86 -23.08
CA ASN A 143 -6.17 -1.36 -22.71
C ASN A 143 -5.08 -0.33 -23.00
N SER A 144 -5.38 0.97 -22.95
CA SER A 144 -4.44 2.04 -23.29
C SER A 144 -3.44 2.30 -22.17
N GLY A 145 -2.28 2.89 -22.50
CA GLY A 145 -1.23 3.23 -21.55
C GLY A 145 -0.45 2.01 -21.03
N GLY A 146 -0.11 2.01 -19.74
CA GLY A 146 0.69 0.97 -19.08
C GLY A 146 -0.11 -0.27 -18.63
N SER A 147 -1.10 -0.70 -19.41
CA SER A 147 -1.96 -1.82 -19.09
C SER A 147 -1.44 -3.16 -19.66
N GLY A 148 -1.56 -4.23 -18.88
CA GLY A 148 -1.18 -5.60 -19.29
C GLY A 148 -2.30 -6.40 -19.96
N GLY A 149 -3.52 -5.85 -20.10
CA GLY A 149 -4.69 -6.49 -20.71
C GLY A 149 -5.96 -5.71 -20.46
N PRO A 150 -7.07 -5.96 -21.21
CA PRO A 150 -8.30 -5.20 -21.10
C PRO A 150 -8.90 -5.18 -19.69
N HIS A 151 -9.05 -4.00 -19.09
CA HIS A 151 -9.72 -3.75 -17.82
C HIS A 151 -10.07 -2.27 -17.68
N LEU A 152 -10.89 -1.93 -16.69
CA LEU A 152 -11.11 -0.55 -16.27
C LEU A 152 -10.39 -0.31 -14.95
N HIS A 153 -9.45 0.64 -14.94
CA HIS A 153 -8.90 1.18 -13.71
C HIS A 153 -9.82 2.26 -13.15
N PHE A 154 -10.25 2.13 -11.88
CA PHE A 154 -11.24 3.02 -11.27
C PHE A 154 -10.80 3.48 -9.87
N GLU A 155 -10.79 4.81 -9.64
CA GLU A 155 -10.36 5.41 -8.37
C GLU A 155 -11.40 6.35 -7.78
N PHE A 156 -11.28 6.54 -6.46
CA PHE A 156 -11.83 7.68 -5.75
C PHE A 156 -10.72 8.54 -5.16
N ARG A 157 -10.88 9.85 -5.26
CA ARG A 157 -9.99 10.84 -4.63
C ARG A 157 -10.79 11.88 -3.88
N ASP A 158 -10.19 12.44 -2.84
CA ASP A 158 -10.63 13.71 -2.29
C ASP A 158 -10.31 14.82 -3.29
N THR A 159 -11.31 15.61 -3.69
CA THR A 159 -11.13 16.61 -4.76
C THR A 159 -10.17 17.73 -4.39
N ALA A 160 -10.10 18.10 -3.11
CA ALA A 160 -9.28 19.23 -2.66
C ALA A 160 -7.81 18.84 -2.45
N THR A 161 -7.54 17.63 -1.96
CA THR A 161 -6.21 17.17 -1.57
C THR A 161 -5.60 16.17 -2.56
N GLU A 162 -6.38 15.67 -3.51
CA GLU A 162 -6.05 14.55 -4.42
C GLU A 162 -5.67 13.25 -3.70
N LYS A 163 -5.93 13.16 -2.38
CA LYS A 163 -5.68 11.95 -1.61
C LYS A 163 -6.53 10.81 -2.16
N ILE A 164 -5.88 9.70 -2.45
CA ILE A 164 -6.50 8.52 -3.03
C ILE A 164 -7.19 7.74 -1.91
N ILE A 165 -8.43 7.32 -2.13
CA ILE A 165 -9.28 6.66 -1.14
C ILE A 165 -9.72 5.30 -1.69
N ASN A 166 -9.74 4.29 -0.84
CA ASN A 166 -10.15 2.95 -1.21
C ASN A 166 -11.59 2.94 -1.75
N PRO A 167 -11.80 2.58 -3.03
CA PRO A 167 -13.15 2.58 -3.64
C PRO A 167 -14.13 1.66 -2.92
N MET A 168 -13.66 0.63 -2.23
CA MET A 168 -14.49 -0.27 -1.44
C MET A 168 -15.26 0.46 -0.34
N ALA A 169 -14.71 1.55 0.21
CA ALA A 169 -15.35 2.37 1.23
C ALA A 169 -16.58 3.14 0.73
N PHE A 170 -16.68 3.39 -0.59
CA PHE A 170 -17.80 4.05 -1.24
C PHE A 170 -18.93 3.10 -1.67
N GLY A 171 -18.93 1.85 -1.17
CA GLY A 171 -19.95 0.86 -1.44
C GLY A 171 -19.64 -0.08 -2.60
N MET A 172 -18.50 0.05 -3.28
CA MET A 172 -18.08 -0.91 -4.32
C MET A 172 -17.95 -2.33 -3.75
N SER A 173 -17.63 -2.48 -2.46
CA SER A 173 -17.60 -3.76 -1.76
C SER A 173 -18.91 -4.54 -1.82
N LYS A 174 -20.07 -3.87 -1.87
CA LYS A 174 -21.39 -4.51 -2.01
C LYS A 174 -21.57 -5.24 -3.35
N LEU A 175 -20.78 -4.86 -4.35
CA LEU A 175 -20.85 -5.40 -5.72
C LEU A 175 -19.87 -6.57 -5.94
N ILE A 176 -19.02 -6.85 -4.95
CA ILE A 176 -17.98 -7.87 -5.02
C ILE A 176 -18.27 -8.90 -3.94
N LYS A 177 -18.56 -10.14 -4.37
CA LYS A 177 -18.75 -11.24 -3.42
C LYS A 177 -17.38 -11.75 -2.97
N ASP A 178 -17.14 -11.72 -1.65
CA ASP A 178 -15.93 -12.27 -1.06
C ASP A 178 -16.19 -12.91 0.29
N GLU A 179 -15.99 -14.24 0.35
CA GLU A 179 -16.13 -15.09 1.52
C GLU A 179 -14.81 -15.84 1.82
N MET A 180 -13.73 -15.46 1.10
CA MET A 180 -12.45 -16.15 1.22
C MET A 180 -11.55 -15.45 2.24
N ASN A 181 -10.89 -16.23 3.09
CA ASN A 181 -9.88 -15.65 3.98
C ASN A 181 -8.59 -15.35 3.21
N PRO A 182 -7.90 -14.23 3.52
CA PRO A 182 -6.58 -13.95 2.98
C PRO A 182 -5.59 -15.09 3.20
N VAL A 183 -4.70 -15.30 2.24
CA VAL A 183 -3.68 -16.36 2.29
C VAL A 183 -2.35 -15.79 2.73
N ILE A 184 -1.75 -16.37 3.77
CA ILE A 184 -0.36 -16.11 4.14
C ILE A 184 0.50 -17.20 3.53
N SER A 185 1.24 -16.88 2.48
CA SER A 185 2.08 -17.84 1.76
C SER A 185 3.41 -18.10 2.46
N SER A 186 3.92 -17.12 3.21
CA SER A 186 5.18 -17.22 3.92
C SER A 186 5.25 -16.24 5.09
N LEU A 187 5.92 -16.64 6.16
CA LEU A 187 6.19 -15.81 7.34
C LEU A 187 7.68 -15.89 7.67
N MET A 188 8.29 -14.76 8.00
CA MET A 188 9.69 -14.67 8.40
C MET A 188 9.84 -13.87 9.67
N VAL A 189 10.85 -14.22 10.47
CA VAL A 189 11.32 -13.44 11.62
C VAL A 189 12.69 -12.85 11.31
N TYR A 190 12.87 -11.58 11.68
CA TYR A 190 14.05 -10.77 11.39
C TYR A 190 14.77 -10.39 12.67
N PRO A 191 16.08 -10.62 12.79
CA PRO A 191 16.88 -9.93 13.77
C PRO A 191 16.94 -8.43 13.42
N ALA A 192 16.72 -7.55 14.40
CA ALA A 192 16.64 -6.11 14.14
C ALA A 192 18.02 -5.46 13.92
N ASN A 193 19.08 -6.08 14.41
CA ASN A 193 20.47 -5.61 14.31
C ASN A 193 21.45 -6.78 14.52
N ASP A 194 22.74 -6.51 14.33
CA ASP A 194 23.81 -7.51 14.40
C ASP A 194 24.01 -8.12 15.81
N SER A 195 23.53 -7.45 16.86
CA SER A 195 23.56 -7.99 18.23
C SER A 195 22.38 -8.92 18.53
N THR A 196 21.45 -9.06 17.60
CA THR A 196 20.27 -9.94 17.71
C THR A 196 20.50 -11.27 17.00
N SER A 197 19.92 -12.34 17.53
CA SER A 197 19.88 -13.62 16.87
C SER A 197 18.52 -14.29 17.03
N VAL A 198 18.12 -15.04 16.01
CA VAL A 198 16.86 -15.78 15.92
C VAL A 198 17.16 -17.20 15.47
N ASN A 199 16.77 -18.22 16.27
CA ASN A 199 17.03 -19.63 15.98
C ASN A 199 18.52 -19.89 15.59
N LYS A 200 19.44 -19.24 16.33
CA LYS A 200 20.91 -19.28 16.12
C LYS A 200 21.37 -18.59 14.81
N SER A 201 20.49 -17.89 14.09
CA SER A 201 20.80 -17.14 12.87
C SER A 201 20.83 -15.63 13.12
N LYS A 202 21.74 -14.93 12.45
CA LYS A 202 21.78 -13.47 12.36
C LYS A 202 21.09 -12.93 11.09
N ALA A 203 20.68 -13.81 10.19
CA ALA A 203 19.87 -13.51 9.02
C ALA A 203 18.40 -13.81 9.28
N PRO A 204 17.46 -13.26 8.48
CA PRO A 204 16.05 -13.58 8.56
C PRO A 204 15.78 -15.08 8.42
N VAL A 205 14.86 -15.62 9.24
CA VAL A 205 14.54 -17.05 9.29
C VAL A 205 13.07 -17.26 8.87
N SER A 206 12.84 -18.19 7.94
CA SER A 206 11.50 -18.60 7.53
C SER A 206 10.86 -19.48 8.60
N LEU A 207 9.56 -19.28 8.85
CA LEU A 207 8.76 -20.03 9.81
C LEU A 207 7.76 -20.92 9.08
N SER A 208 7.69 -22.21 9.45
CA SER A 208 6.65 -23.11 8.98
C SER A 208 5.31 -22.77 9.66
N LEU A 209 4.20 -22.91 8.91
CA LEU A 209 2.85 -22.65 9.39
C LEU A 209 2.06 -23.95 9.39
N GLN A 210 1.46 -24.31 10.53
CA GLN A 210 0.59 -25.47 10.69
C GLN A 210 -0.84 -25.01 10.96
N LYS A 211 -1.77 -25.39 10.07
CA LYS A 211 -3.20 -25.09 10.26
C LYS A 211 -3.73 -25.86 11.47
N GLN A 212 -4.49 -25.17 12.32
CA GLN A 212 -5.13 -25.71 13.51
C GLN A 212 -6.60 -26.06 13.23
N VAL A 213 -7.21 -26.81 14.14
CA VAL A 213 -8.62 -27.25 14.03
C VAL A 213 -9.59 -26.06 14.04
N ASP A 214 -9.26 -24.98 14.75
CA ASP A 214 -10.05 -23.75 14.81
C ASP A 214 -9.87 -22.82 13.59
N GLY A 215 -9.10 -23.28 12.58
CA GLY A 215 -8.83 -22.52 11.36
C GLY A 215 -7.66 -21.54 11.47
N THR A 216 -7.10 -21.31 12.65
CA THR A 216 -5.89 -20.48 12.83
C THR A 216 -4.64 -21.23 12.39
N PHE A 217 -3.52 -20.52 12.34
CA PHE A 217 -2.20 -21.12 12.07
C PHE A 217 -1.30 -20.98 13.28
N LEU A 218 -0.55 -22.04 13.58
CA LEU A 218 0.55 -22.04 14.54
C LEU A 218 1.86 -22.02 13.76
N ALA A 219 2.69 -21.00 14.01
CA ALA A 219 4.03 -20.96 13.44
C ALA A 219 5.02 -21.80 14.25
N SER A 220 6.09 -22.26 13.60
CA SER A 220 7.21 -22.87 14.33
C SER A 220 7.73 -21.94 15.41
N LYS A 221 8.09 -22.51 16.57
CA LYS A 221 8.55 -21.75 17.73
C LYS A 221 9.85 -20.99 17.44
N VAL A 222 9.88 -19.75 17.87
CA VAL A 222 11.04 -18.85 17.74
C VAL A 222 11.83 -18.82 19.05
N TYR A 223 13.11 -19.07 18.98
CA TYR A 223 14.07 -18.84 20.07
C TYR A 223 14.93 -17.63 19.71
N ALA A 224 14.87 -16.57 20.50
CA ALA A 224 15.55 -15.34 20.16
C ALA A 224 16.18 -14.64 21.38
N ARG A 225 17.16 -13.80 21.10
CA ARG A 225 17.75 -12.87 22.05
C ARG A 225 17.98 -11.53 21.36
N GLY A 226 17.62 -10.43 22.04
CA GLY A 226 17.66 -9.08 21.47
C GLY A 226 16.34 -8.67 20.87
N LYS A 227 16.38 -7.79 19.87
CA LYS A 227 15.21 -7.15 19.26
C LYS A 227 14.86 -7.82 17.93
N ILE A 228 13.61 -8.26 17.76
CA ILE A 228 13.16 -8.95 16.56
C ILE A 228 11.95 -8.26 15.94
N GLY A 229 11.75 -8.48 14.64
CA GLY A 229 10.56 -8.10 13.87
C GLY A 229 10.08 -9.26 13.01
N PHE A 230 8.89 -9.10 12.41
CA PHE A 230 8.31 -10.11 11.51
C PHE A 230 7.97 -9.51 10.16
N ALA A 231 7.95 -10.33 9.12
CA ALA A 231 7.42 -9.95 7.82
C ALA A 231 6.68 -11.13 7.19
N LEU A 232 5.65 -10.84 6.41
CA LEU A 232 4.85 -11.86 5.74
C LEU A 232 4.73 -11.58 4.24
N ASN A 233 4.53 -12.65 3.47
CA ASN A 233 4.07 -12.58 2.10
C ASN A 233 2.63 -13.10 2.09
N SER A 234 1.69 -12.27 1.65
CA SER A 234 0.27 -12.57 1.65
C SER A 234 -0.42 -12.03 0.42
N TYR A 235 -1.56 -12.60 0.11
CA TYR A 235 -2.47 -12.16 -0.93
C TYR A 235 -3.89 -12.52 -0.55
N ASP A 236 -4.84 -11.94 -1.24
CA ASP A 236 -6.25 -12.22 -1.10
C ASP A 236 -6.83 -12.85 -2.37
N LEU A 237 -7.90 -13.63 -2.24
CA LEU A 237 -8.62 -14.27 -3.32
C LEU A 237 -10.10 -13.96 -3.15
N SER A 238 -10.70 -13.21 -4.06
CA SER A 238 -12.15 -13.04 -4.06
C SER A 238 -12.85 -14.34 -4.46
N THR A 239 -14.06 -14.56 -3.94
CA THR A 239 -14.88 -15.73 -4.27
C THR A 239 -15.02 -15.88 -5.79
N ASN A 240 -14.75 -17.06 -6.32
CA ASN A 240 -14.78 -17.38 -7.76
C ASN A 240 -13.72 -16.64 -8.62
N SER A 241 -12.66 -16.15 -7.99
CA SER A 241 -11.52 -15.55 -8.70
C SER A 241 -10.22 -16.29 -8.36
N TYR A 242 -9.37 -16.46 -9.38
CA TYR A 242 -8.00 -17.00 -9.21
C TYR A 242 -6.94 -15.90 -9.10
N ASN A 243 -7.35 -14.63 -9.15
CA ASN A 243 -6.40 -13.51 -9.05
C ASN A 243 -5.92 -13.35 -7.62
N LYS A 244 -4.61 -13.23 -7.47
CA LYS A 244 -3.97 -12.87 -6.21
C LYS A 244 -4.01 -11.36 -6.05
N ASN A 245 -4.99 -10.88 -5.33
CA ASN A 245 -5.17 -9.47 -5.01
C ASN A 245 -4.35 -9.06 -3.78
N GLY A 246 -4.22 -7.76 -3.52
CA GLY A 246 -3.67 -7.23 -2.29
C GLY A 246 -4.58 -7.48 -1.08
N ILE A 247 -3.99 -7.60 0.10
CA ILE A 247 -4.73 -7.62 1.36
C ILE A 247 -5.13 -6.20 1.76
N TYR A 248 -6.12 -6.06 2.63
CA TYR A 248 -6.58 -4.75 3.11
C TYR A 248 -5.83 -4.27 4.35
N LYS A 249 -5.64 -5.16 5.35
CA LYS A 249 -5.13 -4.77 6.66
C LYS A 249 -4.33 -5.88 7.31
N VAL A 250 -3.30 -5.49 8.05
CA VAL A 250 -2.61 -6.37 9.01
C VAL A 250 -2.59 -5.71 10.38
N ALA A 251 -2.89 -6.49 11.41
CA ALA A 251 -2.74 -6.08 12.80
C ALA A 251 -1.91 -7.13 13.56
N THR A 252 -1.03 -6.67 14.44
CA THR A 252 -0.21 -7.56 15.26
C THR A 252 -0.35 -7.26 16.74
N TYR A 253 -0.19 -8.30 17.56
CA TYR A 253 -0.35 -8.23 19.00
C TYR A 253 0.77 -9.00 19.69
N ILE A 254 1.21 -8.50 20.84
CA ILE A 254 2.16 -9.19 21.73
C ILE A 254 1.43 -9.50 23.02
N ASN A 255 1.25 -10.78 23.37
CA ASN A 255 0.51 -11.23 24.54
C ASN A 255 -0.87 -10.55 24.69
N GLY A 256 -1.58 -10.39 23.56
CA GLY A 256 -2.89 -9.73 23.49
C GLY A 256 -2.87 -8.20 23.37
N SER A 257 -1.75 -7.55 23.65
CA SER A 257 -1.63 -6.07 23.51
C SER A 257 -1.31 -5.66 22.07
N PRO A 258 -1.97 -4.62 21.50
CA PRO A 258 -1.67 -4.11 20.16
C PRO A 258 -0.19 -3.72 20.01
N ASN A 259 0.39 -4.05 18.86
CA ASN A 259 1.80 -3.79 18.57
C ASN A 259 2.01 -2.94 17.32
N PHE A 260 1.47 -3.37 16.17
CA PHE A 260 1.68 -2.74 14.89
C PHE A 260 0.47 -2.99 13.98
N LYS A 261 0.14 -2.01 13.14
CA LYS A 261 -0.96 -2.10 12.19
C LYS A 261 -0.61 -1.32 10.94
N TYR A 262 -1.00 -1.81 9.77
CA TYR A 262 -1.23 -0.99 8.58
C TYR A 262 -2.57 -1.34 7.95
N GLU A 263 -3.16 -0.36 7.26
CA GLU A 263 -4.51 -0.46 6.71
C GLU A 263 -4.61 0.42 5.45
N PHE A 264 -5.07 -0.17 4.37
CA PHE A 264 -5.17 0.50 3.07
C PHE A 264 -6.53 1.20 2.91
N ASP A 265 -6.78 2.23 3.73
CA ASP A 265 -7.96 3.10 3.60
C ASP A 265 -7.72 4.23 2.59
N SER A 266 -6.59 4.89 2.70
CA SER A 266 -6.23 6.02 1.85
C SER A 266 -4.75 6.33 1.96
N PHE A 267 -4.15 6.90 0.91
CA PHE A 267 -2.77 7.40 0.90
C PHE A 267 -2.61 8.50 -0.16
N SER A 268 -1.54 9.30 -0.06
CA SER A 268 -1.17 10.25 -1.10
C SER A 268 -0.23 9.63 -2.13
N PHE A 269 -0.13 10.24 -3.30
CA PHE A 269 0.86 9.81 -4.31
C PHE A 269 2.29 9.94 -3.79
N ASP A 270 2.58 10.99 -3.01
CA ASP A 270 3.90 11.21 -2.43
C ASP A 270 4.30 10.08 -1.46
N GLU A 271 3.31 9.51 -0.73
CA GLU A 271 3.54 8.36 0.14
C GLU A 271 3.77 7.07 -0.64
N SER A 272 3.23 6.96 -1.85
CA SER A 272 3.22 5.71 -2.61
C SER A 272 4.63 5.22 -2.97
N ILE A 273 5.58 6.13 -3.17
CA ILE A 273 6.99 5.79 -3.43
C ILE A 273 7.65 5.04 -2.26
N HIS A 274 7.12 5.20 -1.05
CA HIS A 274 7.65 4.59 0.17
C HIS A 274 7.23 3.12 0.37
N ILE A 275 6.57 2.51 -0.62
CA ILE A 275 6.28 1.07 -0.64
C ILE A 275 7.53 0.23 -0.40
N ASN A 276 8.68 0.65 -0.96
CA ASN A 276 9.95 -0.04 -0.81
C ASN A 276 10.45 -0.07 0.65
N TYR A 277 9.94 0.84 1.47
CA TYR A 277 10.19 0.85 2.91
C TYR A 277 9.31 -0.14 3.68
N LEU A 278 8.07 -0.35 3.23
CA LEU A 278 7.16 -1.33 3.83
C LEU A 278 7.58 -2.77 3.56
N ILE A 279 8.26 -3.04 2.44
CA ILE A 279 8.70 -4.39 2.06
C ILE A 279 10.17 -4.65 2.42
N ASP A 280 10.56 -5.92 2.44
CA ASP A 280 11.97 -6.32 2.36
C ASP A 280 12.46 -6.10 0.91
N PHE A 281 12.95 -4.89 0.63
CA PHE A 281 13.33 -4.46 -0.71
C PHE A 281 14.51 -5.26 -1.25
N ASN A 282 15.51 -5.59 -0.43
CA ASN A 282 16.67 -6.39 -0.86
C ASN A 282 16.24 -7.79 -1.31
N ARG A 283 15.35 -8.42 -0.56
CA ARG A 283 14.76 -9.71 -0.93
C ARG A 283 13.91 -9.61 -2.20
N TYR A 284 13.13 -8.54 -2.33
CA TYR A 284 12.36 -8.28 -3.55
C TYR A 284 13.27 -8.12 -4.78
N LYS A 285 14.36 -7.36 -4.68
CA LYS A 285 15.31 -7.18 -5.79
C LYS A 285 15.96 -8.49 -6.20
N LYS A 286 16.43 -9.30 -5.24
CA LYS A 286 17.16 -10.54 -5.47
C LYS A 286 16.25 -11.72 -5.87
N LEU A 287 15.11 -11.88 -5.22
CA LEU A 287 14.26 -13.07 -5.30
C LEU A 287 12.83 -12.81 -5.82
N LYS A 288 12.48 -11.57 -6.11
CA LYS A 288 11.13 -11.13 -6.51
C LYS A 288 10.03 -11.47 -5.50
N GLN A 289 10.39 -11.67 -4.23
CA GLN A 289 9.47 -11.98 -3.13
C GLN A 289 9.15 -10.69 -2.35
N ARG A 290 7.87 -10.30 -2.30
CA ARG A 290 7.41 -9.12 -1.58
C ARG A 290 6.99 -9.48 -0.15
N PHE A 291 7.95 -9.51 0.77
CA PHE A 291 7.67 -9.63 2.20
C PHE A 291 7.31 -8.25 2.77
N GLN A 292 6.09 -8.12 3.27
CA GLN A 292 5.61 -6.91 3.96
C GLN A 292 6.10 -6.96 5.40
N LYS A 293 6.86 -5.95 5.80
CA LYS A 293 7.39 -5.83 7.18
C LYS A 293 6.26 -5.43 8.13
N LEU A 294 6.22 -6.07 9.29
CA LEU A 294 5.31 -5.77 10.40
C LEU A 294 6.02 -4.92 11.46
N PHE A 295 6.98 -4.14 11.01
CA PHE A 295 7.77 -3.19 11.79
C PHE A 295 8.33 -2.12 10.86
N ILE A 296 8.65 -0.96 11.42
CA ILE A 296 9.38 0.11 10.74
C ILE A 296 10.60 0.49 11.58
N LYS A 297 11.78 0.63 10.97
CA LYS A 297 13.02 0.96 11.70
C LYS A 297 13.05 2.43 12.09
N GLU A 298 12.53 3.32 11.27
CA GLU A 298 12.43 4.75 11.51
C GLU A 298 11.04 5.26 11.14
N SER A 299 10.66 6.43 11.69
CA SER A 299 9.40 7.08 11.33
C SER A 299 9.48 7.60 9.90
N TYR A 300 8.82 6.91 8.99
CA TYR A 300 8.66 7.32 7.60
C TYR A 300 7.22 7.78 7.35
N PRO A 301 6.98 8.75 6.46
CA PRO A 301 5.63 9.27 6.21
C PRO A 301 4.78 8.26 5.41
N LEU A 302 4.33 7.21 6.07
CA LEU A 302 3.32 6.27 5.59
C LEU A 302 2.11 6.39 6.51
N SER A 303 1.13 7.19 6.11
CA SER A 303 -0.09 7.45 6.89
C SER A 303 -0.92 6.18 7.14
N LEU A 304 -0.76 5.18 6.28
CA LEU A 304 -1.41 3.87 6.41
C LEU A 304 -0.86 3.02 7.58
N VAL A 305 0.31 3.38 8.15
CA VAL A 305 0.96 2.61 9.22
C VAL A 305 0.71 3.24 10.57
N SER A 306 0.35 2.44 11.54
CA SER A 306 0.34 2.81 12.96
C SER A 306 1.03 1.75 13.80
N GLY A 307 1.85 2.18 14.74
CA GLY A 307 2.61 1.30 15.64
C GLY A 307 2.61 1.82 17.06
N ASN A 308 3.04 0.99 17.99
CA ASN A 308 3.37 1.41 19.33
C ASN A 308 4.75 2.13 19.35
N ALA A 309 5.21 2.57 20.53
CA ALA A 309 6.51 3.24 20.71
C ALA A 309 7.73 2.41 20.22
N LYS A 310 7.55 1.13 19.91
CA LYS A 310 8.61 0.23 19.42
C LYS A 310 8.52 -0.04 17.93
N ASN A 311 7.62 0.64 17.23
CA ASN A 311 7.45 0.53 15.78
C ASN A 311 7.29 -0.91 15.26
N GLY A 312 6.55 -1.76 15.99
CA GLY A 312 6.30 -3.14 15.60
C GLY A 312 7.36 -4.16 16.06
N PHE A 313 8.49 -3.71 16.55
CA PHE A 313 9.53 -4.60 17.10
C PHE A 313 9.16 -5.19 18.46
N LEU A 314 9.73 -6.35 18.77
CA LEU A 314 9.65 -7.01 20.05
C LEU A 314 11.05 -7.19 20.66
N ASP A 315 11.27 -6.62 21.85
CA ASP A 315 12.46 -6.87 22.65
C ASP A 315 12.29 -8.13 23.50
N ILE A 316 13.12 -9.13 23.27
CA ILE A 316 13.05 -10.41 23.94
C ILE A 316 13.76 -10.32 25.29
N LYS A 317 12.99 -10.40 26.37
CA LYS A 317 13.49 -10.40 27.76
C LYS A 317 13.68 -11.84 28.27
N SER A 318 14.69 -12.03 29.11
CA SER A 318 14.91 -13.31 29.81
C SER A 318 13.70 -13.67 30.67
N ASN A 319 13.40 -14.96 30.76
CA ASN A 319 12.33 -15.54 31.58
C ASN A 319 10.89 -15.09 31.20
N VAL A 320 10.69 -14.57 29.99
CA VAL A 320 9.40 -14.21 29.45
C VAL A 320 9.13 -15.04 28.19
N ASN A 321 7.96 -15.66 28.13
CA ASN A 321 7.43 -16.25 26.92
C ASN A 321 6.44 -15.27 26.26
N TYR A 322 6.48 -15.22 24.92
CA TYR A 322 5.63 -14.35 24.15
C TYR A 322 4.78 -15.16 23.17
N THR A 323 3.58 -14.68 22.93
CA THR A 323 2.78 -15.03 21.76
C THR A 323 2.67 -13.79 20.89
N PHE A 324 3.27 -13.84 19.69
CA PHE A 324 3.10 -12.81 18.68
C PHE A 324 1.96 -13.24 17.76
N LYS A 325 0.84 -12.53 17.84
CA LYS A 325 -0.34 -12.81 17.01
C LYS A 325 -0.36 -11.87 15.81
N ILE A 326 -0.62 -12.43 14.63
CA ILE A 326 -0.80 -11.70 13.38
C ILE A 326 -2.23 -11.95 12.88
N GLU A 327 -2.96 -10.89 12.56
CA GLU A 327 -4.26 -10.93 11.90
C GLU A 327 -4.16 -10.23 10.57
N VAL A 328 -4.47 -10.93 9.47
CA VAL A 328 -4.50 -10.41 8.10
C VAL A 328 -5.94 -10.38 7.64
N PHE A 329 -6.40 -9.23 7.15
CA PHE A 329 -7.78 -9.01 6.74
C PHE A 329 -7.87 -8.62 5.25
N ASP A 330 -8.95 -9.05 4.61
CA ASP A 330 -9.48 -8.40 3.41
C ASP A 330 -10.38 -7.22 3.79
N PHE A 331 -10.98 -6.56 2.79
CA PHE A 331 -11.91 -5.45 3.01
C PHE A 331 -13.29 -5.91 3.52
N HIS A 332 -13.72 -7.14 3.28
CA HIS A 332 -15.00 -7.70 3.74
C HIS A 332 -14.96 -8.16 5.19
N GLY A 333 -13.77 -8.17 5.81
CA GLY A 333 -13.55 -8.58 7.18
C GLY A 333 -13.24 -10.06 7.36
N ASN A 334 -13.09 -10.82 6.25
CA ASN A 334 -12.55 -12.17 6.33
C ASN A 334 -11.10 -12.08 6.82
N LYS A 335 -10.68 -13.05 7.64
CA LYS A 335 -9.36 -12.96 8.26
C LYS A 335 -8.64 -14.27 8.42
N THR A 336 -7.32 -14.21 8.32
CA THR A 336 -6.40 -15.29 8.69
C THR A 336 -5.59 -14.89 9.90
N ILE A 337 -5.48 -15.79 10.86
CA ILE A 337 -4.78 -15.58 12.13
C ILE A 337 -3.58 -16.51 12.22
N VAL A 338 -2.41 -15.95 12.58
CA VAL A 338 -1.20 -16.73 12.90
C VAL A 338 -0.74 -16.42 14.30
N ASN A 339 -0.46 -17.46 15.09
CA ASN A 339 0.16 -17.37 16.40
C ASN A 339 1.61 -17.85 16.32
N VAL A 340 2.55 -17.02 16.78
CA VAL A 340 3.97 -17.34 16.84
C VAL A 340 4.43 -17.42 18.28
N PRO A 341 4.71 -18.64 18.82
CA PRO A 341 5.28 -18.78 20.16
C PRO A 341 6.76 -18.39 20.15
N ILE A 342 7.16 -17.56 21.12
CA ILE A 342 8.54 -17.03 21.19
C ILE A 342 9.08 -17.25 22.61
N SER A 343 10.31 -17.72 22.71
CA SER A 343 11.02 -17.87 23.98
C SER A 343 12.42 -17.24 23.91
N TYR A 344 12.92 -16.82 25.05
CA TYR A 344 14.29 -16.35 25.20
C TYR A 344 15.30 -17.48 25.00
N ASP A 345 16.33 -17.24 24.19
CA ASP A 345 17.44 -18.18 24.00
C ASP A 345 18.55 -17.91 25.02
N LYS A 346 18.71 -18.82 26.00
CA LYS A 346 19.71 -18.71 27.05
C LYS A 346 21.13 -19.02 26.58
N GLU A 347 21.27 -19.87 25.56
CA GLU A 347 22.58 -20.39 25.10
C GLU A 347 23.26 -19.42 24.13
N LEU A 348 22.56 -18.44 23.66
CA LEU A 348 23.02 -17.54 22.61
C LEU A 348 23.93 -16.46 23.17
N LYS A 349 25.19 -16.47 22.77
CA LYS A 349 26.13 -15.39 23.04
C LYS A 349 25.95 -14.31 21.96
N LEU A 350 25.58 -13.10 22.38
CA LEU A 350 25.54 -11.94 21.47
C LEU A 350 27.01 -11.51 21.22
N THR A 351 27.46 -11.63 19.98
CA THR A 351 28.73 -11.04 19.53
C THR A 351 28.46 -9.67 18.94
N SER A 352 29.16 -8.64 19.39
CA SER A 352 29.19 -7.36 18.67
C SER A 352 29.83 -7.58 17.31
N VAL A 353 29.16 -7.19 16.25
CA VAL A 353 29.74 -7.13 14.91
C VAL A 353 30.08 -5.67 14.66
N SER A 354 31.33 -5.37 14.35
CA SER A 354 31.73 -4.06 13.85
C SER A 354 31.09 -3.86 12.46
N SER A 355 30.60 -2.66 12.17
CA SER A 355 30.21 -2.26 10.81
C SER A 355 31.36 -2.54 9.85
N LYS A 356 31.10 -3.24 8.75
CA LYS A 356 32.15 -3.65 7.80
C LYS A 356 32.45 -2.58 6.73
N GLY A 357 31.72 -1.48 6.71
CA GLY A 357 31.90 -0.47 5.67
C GLY A 357 32.97 0.58 6.03
N ASN A 358 33.65 1.10 5.02
CA ASN A 358 34.62 2.19 5.18
C ASN A 358 33.95 3.50 5.61
N TYR A 359 32.66 3.66 5.28
CA TYR A 359 31.88 4.87 5.55
C TYR A 359 30.57 4.52 6.23
N TYR A 360 30.30 5.21 7.35
CA TYR A 360 29.02 5.10 8.05
C TYR A 360 28.16 6.32 7.71
N ILE A 361 27.09 6.10 6.97
CA ILE A 361 26.17 7.12 6.47
C ILE A 361 24.97 7.23 7.41
N LYS A 362 24.76 8.39 7.99
CA LYS A 362 23.56 8.71 8.78
C LYS A 362 22.51 9.30 7.83
N THR A 363 21.28 8.84 7.90
CA THR A 363 20.19 9.28 7.00
C THR A 363 19.93 10.78 7.06
N LYS A 364 20.14 11.40 8.22
CA LYS A 364 19.83 12.84 8.47
C LYS A 364 21.01 13.77 8.24
N SER A 365 22.05 13.28 7.60
CA SER A 365 23.23 14.08 7.23
C SER A 365 23.49 13.90 5.74
N ASP A 366 24.02 14.93 5.12
CA ASP A 366 24.58 14.85 3.79
C ASP A 366 26.07 14.50 3.87
N TYR A 367 26.59 13.94 2.79
CA TYR A 367 27.99 13.56 2.65
C TYR A 367 28.50 13.87 1.27
N ASN A 368 29.75 14.30 1.21
CA ASN A 368 30.46 14.52 -0.04
C ASN A 368 31.80 13.77 0.05
N PHE A 369 32.01 12.81 -0.82
CA PHE A 369 33.24 12.01 -0.90
C PHE A 369 33.94 12.33 -2.22
N GLU A 370 35.18 12.76 -2.12
CA GLU A 370 36.02 13.04 -3.29
C GLU A 370 37.00 11.88 -3.51
N PHE A 371 37.02 11.37 -4.73
CA PHE A 371 37.96 10.37 -5.22
C PHE A 371 38.79 10.99 -6.35
N GLU A 372 39.79 10.29 -6.88
CA GLU A 372 40.71 10.85 -7.89
C GLU A 372 40.00 11.40 -9.11
N LYS A 373 38.92 10.75 -9.57
CA LYS A 373 38.18 11.14 -10.81
C LYS A 373 36.69 11.34 -10.60
N THR A 374 36.18 11.05 -9.39
CA THR A 374 34.74 10.99 -9.13
C THR A 374 34.42 11.66 -7.80
N THR A 375 33.33 12.38 -7.77
CA THR A 375 32.74 12.91 -6.53
C THR A 375 31.41 12.23 -6.28
N VAL A 376 31.19 11.76 -5.05
CA VAL A 376 29.91 11.14 -4.63
C VAL A 376 29.25 12.05 -3.62
N TYR A 377 28.10 12.60 -4.01
CA TYR A 377 27.24 13.34 -3.10
C TYR A 377 26.07 12.45 -2.64
N ILE A 378 25.93 12.31 -1.35
CA ILE A 378 24.82 11.60 -0.71
C ILE A 378 23.98 12.63 0.05
N PRO A 379 22.80 13.02 -0.45
CA PRO A 379 21.95 14.01 0.20
C PRO A 379 21.29 13.47 1.47
N VAL A 380 20.79 14.36 2.30
CA VAL A 380 19.96 14.04 3.46
C VAL A 380 18.78 13.16 3.00
N ASN A 381 18.49 12.09 3.75
CA ASN A 381 17.43 11.12 3.44
C ASN A 381 17.62 10.31 2.13
N ALA A 382 18.83 10.21 1.61
CA ALA A 382 19.14 9.33 0.47
C ALA A 382 18.90 7.85 0.78
N PHE A 383 19.01 7.47 2.04
CA PHE A 383 18.74 6.12 2.53
C PHE A 383 17.59 6.14 3.54
N TYR A 384 16.83 5.05 3.63
CA TYR A 384 15.76 4.87 4.61
C TYR A 384 16.25 4.63 6.03
N GLU A 385 17.50 4.16 6.20
CA GLU A 385 18.16 3.90 7.47
C GLU A 385 19.65 4.22 7.38
N ASN A 386 20.31 4.32 8.53
CA ASN A 386 21.75 4.46 8.55
C ASN A 386 22.39 3.21 7.94
N VAL A 387 23.34 3.41 7.03
CA VAL A 387 24.02 2.33 6.32
C VAL A 387 25.53 2.42 6.48
N SER A 388 26.20 1.28 6.41
CA SER A 388 27.66 1.21 6.28
C SER A 388 27.98 0.80 4.86
N LEU A 389 28.72 1.65 4.13
CA LEU A 389 29.06 1.43 2.73
C LEU A 389 30.57 1.21 2.59
N ASN A 390 30.93 0.31 1.69
CA ASN A 390 32.27 0.30 1.12
C ASN A 390 32.22 1.12 -0.17
N ILE A 391 32.97 2.21 -0.22
CA ILE A 391 33.09 3.03 -1.42
C ILE A 391 34.57 3.00 -1.83
N SER A 392 34.85 2.55 -3.04
CA SER A 392 36.20 2.55 -3.59
C SER A 392 36.18 2.92 -5.07
N GLU A 393 37.24 3.56 -5.54
CA GLU A 393 37.45 3.84 -6.96
C GLU A 393 38.58 2.95 -7.48
N LYS A 394 38.32 2.21 -8.58
CA LYS A 394 39.30 1.39 -9.27
C LYS A 394 39.26 1.73 -10.76
N GLU A 395 40.38 2.13 -11.31
CA GLU A 395 40.52 2.45 -12.76
C GLU A 395 39.48 3.47 -13.26
N GLY A 396 39.06 4.41 -12.40
CA GLY A 396 38.05 5.43 -12.71
C GLY A 396 36.59 4.92 -12.65
N VAL A 397 36.38 3.70 -12.14
CA VAL A 397 35.05 3.15 -11.87
C VAL A 397 34.81 3.16 -10.37
N LEU A 398 33.66 3.70 -9.97
CA LEU A 398 33.23 3.71 -8.58
C LEU A 398 32.53 2.40 -8.24
N ASP A 399 33.01 1.74 -7.20
CA ASP A 399 32.41 0.56 -6.62
C ASP A 399 31.79 0.90 -5.25
N ILE A 400 30.48 0.64 -5.09
CA ILE A 400 29.73 0.92 -3.86
C ILE A 400 29.02 -0.36 -3.44
N GLU A 401 29.42 -0.89 -2.29
CA GLU A 401 28.83 -2.10 -1.70
C GLU A 401 28.30 -1.80 -0.28
N ASP A 402 27.22 -2.49 0.14
CA ASP A 402 26.62 -2.48 1.49
C ASP A 402 26.99 -3.70 2.35
#